data_094ddeba52f5c75229b3cc0daa009cb9
#
_entry.id   094ddeba52f5c75229b3cc0daa009cb9
#
_cell.length_a   1.000
_cell.length_b   1.000
_cell.length_c   1.000
_cell.angle_alpha   90.00
_cell.angle_beta   90.00
_cell.angle_gamma   90.00
#
_symmetry.space_group_name_H-M   'P 1'
#
loop_
_entity.id
_entity.type
_entity.pdbx_description
1 polymer ?
#
loop_
_entity_poly.entity_id
_entity_poly.type
_entity_poly.pdbx_seq_one_letter_code
_entity_poly.pdbx_strand_id
1 'polypeptide(L)'
;MSQPDKSYLQVLSELEQWGSYETSAQPRDISKLEGIRLLLKDLGHPERAFKIVHIAGTNGKGLTATMISRLLCIQGFATGCYTSPHLIDIRERIALNGQYVSKHIFVQSASLVLKIARSYTGTPYLSYFDILTAIAFYVFMAENMEWV
;
A
#
# COMPACT_ATOMS: atom_id res chain seq x y z
N MET A 1 -21.46 15.58 12.15
CA MET A 1 -20.94 14.94 10.92
C MET A 1 -19.93 15.90 10.32
N SER A 2 -18.62 15.64 10.52
CA SER A 2 -17.57 16.45 9.89
C SER A 2 -17.62 16.25 8.39
N GLN A 3 -17.56 17.33 7.61
CA GLN A 3 -17.42 17.22 6.15
C GLN A 3 -16.22 16.33 5.82
N PRO A 4 -16.34 15.42 4.84
CA PRO A 4 -15.21 14.61 4.42
C PRO A 4 -14.08 15.54 3.98
N ASP A 5 -12.87 15.26 4.43
CA ASP A 5 -11.68 16.01 4.05
C ASP A 5 -11.58 16.01 2.52
N LYS A 6 -11.70 17.19 1.90
CA LYS A 6 -11.66 17.34 0.43
C LYS A 6 -10.40 16.71 -0.17
N SER A 7 -9.28 16.75 0.55
CA SER A 7 -8.02 16.16 0.12
C SER A 7 -8.08 14.61 0.04
N TYR A 8 -8.82 13.95 0.92
CA TYR A 8 -9.00 12.49 0.89
C TYR A 8 -9.78 12.05 -0.35
N LEU A 9 -10.91 12.72 -0.66
CA LEU A 9 -11.70 12.40 -1.84
C LEU A 9 -10.94 12.68 -3.15
N GLN A 10 -10.12 13.73 -3.18
CA GLN A 10 -9.25 13.99 -4.33
C GLN A 10 -8.25 12.84 -4.55
N VAL A 11 -7.58 12.39 -3.49
CA VAL A 11 -6.62 11.27 -3.58
C VAL A 11 -7.32 9.99 -4.06
N LEU A 12 -8.53 9.70 -3.57
CA LEU A 12 -9.29 8.54 -4.05
C LEU A 12 -9.60 8.64 -5.54
N SER A 13 -10.12 9.79 -5.99
CA SER A 13 -10.41 10.04 -7.42
C SER A 13 -9.14 9.93 -8.29
N GLU A 14 -8.00 10.39 -7.77
CA GLU A 14 -6.73 10.26 -8.48
C GLU A 14 -6.25 8.82 -8.57
N LEU A 15 -6.43 8.03 -7.52
CA LEU A 15 -6.10 6.60 -7.52
C LEU A 15 -6.97 5.81 -8.52
N GLU A 16 -8.26 6.14 -8.64
CA GLU A 16 -9.17 5.50 -9.59
C GLU A 16 -8.72 5.67 -11.05
N GLN A 17 -8.03 6.76 -11.37
CA GLN A 17 -7.50 7.01 -12.72
C GLN A 17 -6.43 6.00 -13.15
N TRP A 18 -5.78 5.32 -12.19
CA TRP A 18 -4.78 4.28 -12.47
C TRP A 18 -5.41 2.92 -12.81
N GLY A 19 -6.75 2.81 -12.80
CA GLY A 19 -7.52 1.64 -13.17
C GLY A 19 -7.49 0.52 -12.12
N SER A 20 -8.63 -0.07 -11.81
CA SER A 20 -8.69 -1.21 -10.89
C SER A 20 -8.46 -2.51 -11.64
N TYR A 21 -7.25 -3.04 -11.65
CA TYR A 21 -6.89 -4.32 -12.29
C TYR A 21 -7.09 -5.56 -11.40
N GLU A 22 -7.86 -5.47 -10.33
CA GLU A 22 -8.10 -6.66 -9.49
C GLU A 22 -9.01 -7.70 -10.15
N THR A 23 -9.67 -7.34 -11.26
CA THR A 23 -10.62 -8.21 -11.99
C THR A 23 -10.07 -8.84 -13.26
N SER A 24 -8.90 -8.44 -13.75
CA SER A 24 -8.32 -9.01 -14.97
C SER A 24 -7.22 -10.00 -14.65
N ALA A 25 -7.50 -11.30 -14.78
CA ALA A 25 -6.53 -12.41 -14.70
C ALA A 25 -5.62 -12.44 -15.94
N GLN A 26 -4.85 -11.39 -16.19
CA GLN A 26 -3.79 -11.45 -17.21
C GLN A 26 -2.50 -11.98 -16.58
N PRO A 27 -1.74 -12.84 -17.30
CA PRO A 27 -0.43 -13.29 -16.84
C PRO A 27 0.45 -12.08 -16.54
N ARG A 28 1.02 -12.02 -15.33
CA ARG A 28 1.95 -10.95 -14.97
C ARG A 28 3.26 -11.19 -15.72
N ASP A 29 3.52 -10.36 -16.69
CA ASP A 29 4.82 -10.26 -17.33
C ASP A 29 5.81 -9.65 -16.33
N ILE A 30 6.93 -10.33 -16.10
CA ILE A 30 7.98 -9.88 -15.15
C ILE A 30 8.56 -8.52 -15.55
N SER A 31 8.51 -8.16 -16.84
CA SER A 31 8.89 -6.83 -17.34
C SER A 31 8.07 -5.69 -16.70
N LYS A 32 6.86 -5.99 -16.23
CA LYS A 32 5.98 -5.02 -15.54
C LYS A 32 6.42 -4.68 -14.11
N LEU A 33 7.42 -5.36 -13.55
CA LEU A 33 7.95 -5.03 -12.22
C LEU A 33 8.94 -3.84 -12.24
N GLU A 34 9.38 -3.40 -13.41
CA GLU A 34 10.32 -2.28 -13.54
C GLU A 34 9.70 -0.99 -12.98
N GLY A 35 8.42 -0.75 -13.22
CA GLY A 35 7.71 0.43 -12.76
C GLY A 35 7.71 0.57 -11.25
N ILE A 36 7.28 -0.48 -10.55
CA ILE A 36 7.27 -0.43 -9.08
C ILE A 36 8.69 -0.35 -8.50
N ARG A 37 9.67 -1.02 -9.10
CA ARG A 37 11.07 -0.95 -8.65
C ARG A 37 11.63 0.47 -8.75
N LEU A 38 11.35 1.16 -9.85
CA LEU A 38 11.75 2.55 -10.03
C LEU A 38 11.03 3.46 -9.03
N LEU A 39 9.73 3.29 -8.86
CA LEU A 39 8.95 4.06 -7.90
C LEU A 39 9.46 3.88 -6.46
N LEU A 40 9.73 2.65 -6.03
CA LEU A 40 10.29 2.38 -4.71
C LEU A 40 11.69 2.98 -4.54
N LYS A 41 12.53 2.93 -5.59
CA LYS A 41 13.84 3.60 -5.59
C LYS A 41 13.71 5.11 -5.38
N ASP A 42 12.80 5.77 -6.10
CA ASP A 42 12.62 7.21 -6.02
C ASP A 42 11.95 7.64 -4.70
N LEU A 43 11.26 6.71 -4.02
CA LEU A 43 10.77 6.85 -2.66
C LEU A 43 11.83 6.58 -1.57
N GLY A 44 13.06 6.27 -1.95
CA GLY A 44 14.15 5.98 -1.01
C GLY A 44 14.19 4.55 -0.49
N HIS A 45 13.66 3.58 -1.24
CA HIS A 45 13.61 2.15 -0.90
C HIS A 45 12.87 1.86 0.40
N PRO A 46 11.60 2.28 0.55
CA PRO A 46 10.84 2.05 1.78
C PRO A 46 10.72 0.57 2.15
N GLU A 47 10.73 -0.33 1.16
CA GLU A 47 10.67 -1.79 1.34
C GLU A 47 11.86 -2.38 2.13
N ARG A 48 12.93 -1.60 2.35
CA ARG A 48 14.12 -2.01 3.09
C ARG A 48 14.12 -1.57 4.55
N ALA A 49 13.12 -0.77 4.95
CA ALA A 49 13.07 -0.16 6.28
C ALA A 49 12.58 -1.14 7.36
N PHE A 50 11.97 -2.26 7.00
CA PHE A 50 11.31 -3.19 7.90
C PHE A 50 11.52 -4.65 7.48
N LYS A 51 11.26 -5.58 8.39
CA LYS A 51 11.25 -7.02 8.11
C LYS A 51 9.90 -7.42 7.51
N ILE A 52 9.91 -8.32 6.51
CA ILE A 52 8.71 -8.69 5.77
C ILE A 52 8.36 -10.16 6.00
N VAL A 53 7.07 -10.41 6.29
CA VAL A 53 6.45 -11.73 6.24
C VAL A 53 5.52 -11.78 5.03
N HIS A 54 5.98 -12.40 3.94
CA HIS A 54 5.18 -12.52 2.71
C HIS A 54 4.32 -13.79 2.74
N ILE A 55 3.00 -13.61 2.63
CA ILE A 55 2.02 -14.71 2.67
C ILE A 55 1.44 -14.91 1.28
N ALA A 56 1.69 -16.09 0.71
CA ALA A 56 1.15 -16.54 -0.56
C ALA A 56 0.15 -17.69 -0.36
N GLY A 57 -0.78 -17.86 -1.30
CA GLY A 57 -1.78 -18.94 -1.26
C GLY A 57 -3.07 -18.54 -1.98
N THR A 58 -4.00 -19.47 -2.12
CA THR A 58 -5.32 -19.20 -2.73
C THR A 58 -6.31 -18.61 -1.73
N ASN A 59 -6.45 -19.22 -0.56
CA ASN A 59 -7.41 -18.81 0.47
C ASN A 59 -6.72 -18.46 1.80
N GLY A 60 -7.37 -17.64 2.63
CA GLY A 60 -6.95 -17.34 3.99
C GLY A 60 -5.77 -16.39 4.15
N LYS A 61 -5.17 -15.88 3.05
CA LYS A 61 -4.00 -14.99 3.11
C LYS A 61 -4.18 -13.80 4.05
N GLY A 62 -5.25 -13.03 3.85
CA GLY A 62 -5.51 -11.83 4.64
C GLY A 62 -5.74 -12.14 6.12
N LEU A 63 -6.48 -13.23 6.43
CA LEU A 63 -6.67 -13.66 7.81
C LEU A 63 -5.35 -14.06 8.45
N THR A 64 -4.53 -14.85 7.77
CA THR A 64 -3.21 -15.28 8.26
C THR A 64 -2.29 -14.07 8.50
N ALA A 65 -2.24 -13.10 7.56
CA ALA A 65 -1.48 -11.88 7.71
C ALA A 65 -1.92 -11.08 8.95
N THR A 66 -3.23 -10.90 9.11
CA THR A 66 -3.79 -10.20 10.27
C THR A 66 -3.47 -10.91 11.59
N MET A 67 -3.54 -12.25 11.63
CA MET A 67 -3.19 -13.02 12.83
C MET A 67 -1.71 -12.87 13.20
N ILE A 68 -0.79 -13.00 12.22
CA ILE A 68 0.64 -12.83 12.46
C ILE A 68 0.95 -11.41 12.93
N SER A 69 0.42 -10.39 12.25
CA SER A 69 0.59 -8.99 12.66
C SER A 69 0.11 -8.76 14.09
N ARG A 70 -1.04 -9.32 14.48
CA ARG A 70 -1.57 -9.21 15.84
C ARG A 70 -0.68 -9.91 16.87
N LEU A 71 -0.15 -11.10 16.58
CA LEU A 71 0.76 -11.81 17.46
C LEU A 71 2.06 -11.03 17.69
N LEU A 72 2.65 -10.48 16.64
CA LEU A 72 3.84 -9.62 16.73
C LEU A 72 3.56 -8.35 17.53
N CYS A 73 2.40 -7.72 17.33
CA CYS A 73 1.98 -6.55 18.08
C CYS A 73 1.84 -6.85 19.59
N ILE A 74 1.27 -8.01 19.97
CA ILE A 74 1.17 -8.45 21.37
C ILE A 74 2.56 -8.67 21.98
N GLN A 75 3.54 -9.07 21.18
CA GLN A 75 4.93 -9.21 21.62
C GLN A 75 5.67 -7.85 21.73
N GLY A 76 5.01 -6.75 21.44
CA GLY A 76 5.56 -5.39 21.59
C GLY A 76 6.25 -4.83 20.34
N PHE A 77 6.20 -5.53 19.18
CA PHE A 77 6.76 -5.01 17.94
C PHE A 77 5.82 -4.00 17.28
N ALA A 78 6.38 -2.94 16.68
CA ALA A 78 5.64 -2.07 15.79
C ALA A 78 5.34 -2.82 14.47
N THR A 79 4.06 -3.04 14.16
CA THR A 79 3.66 -3.90 13.05
C THR A 79 2.80 -3.18 12.02
N GLY A 80 3.18 -3.34 10.74
CA GLY A 80 2.34 -3.04 9.59
C GLY A 80 1.61 -4.30 9.10
N CYS A 81 0.48 -4.14 8.43
CA CYS A 81 -0.17 -5.22 7.71
C CYS A 81 -0.77 -4.68 6.42
N TYR A 82 -0.37 -5.27 5.28
CA TYR A 82 -0.91 -4.93 3.96
C TYR A 82 -1.75 -6.08 3.42
N THR A 83 -3.02 -5.82 3.14
CA THR A 83 -3.98 -6.81 2.63
C THR A 83 -4.75 -6.28 1.43
N SER A 84 -5.32 -7.18 0.62
CA SER A 84 -6.21 -6.87 -0.49
C SER A 84 -7.22 -7.99 -0.72
N PRO A 85 -8.41 -7.66 -1.26
CA PRO A 85 -8.97 -6.34 -1.48
C PRO A 85 -9.50 -5.68 -0.20
N HIS A 86 -9.96 -4.41 -0.27
CA HIS A 86 -10.78 -3.79 0.76
C HIS A 86 -12.26 -4.02 0.46
N LEU A 87 -13.12 -3.86 1.46
CA LEU A 87 -14.56 -4.03 1.34
C LEU A 87 -15.31 -2.69 1.22
N ILE A 88 -14.96 -1.72 2.04
CA ILE A 88 -15.64 -0.43 2.14
C ILE A 88 -14.68 0.74 1.96
N ASP A 89 -13.56 0.73 2.66
CA ASP A 89 -12.61 1.85 2.69
C ASP A 89 -11.20 1.35 2.30
N ILE A 90 -10.55 2.04 1.38
CA ILE A 90 -9.22 1.69 0.90
C ILE A 90 -8.17 1.55 2.03
N ARG A 91 -8.38 2.26 3.14
CA ARG A 91 -7.49 2.21 4.31
C ARG A 91 -7.51 0.86 5.04
N GLU A 92 -8.53 0.01 4.80
CA GLU A 92 -8.56 -1.37 5.28
C GLU A 92 -7.34 -2.16 4.81
N ARG A 93 -6.74 -1.76 3.68
CA ARG A 93 -5.55 -2.41 3.13
C ARG A 93 -4.29 -2.16 3.95
N ILE A 94 -4.24 -1.09 4.73
CA ILE A 94 -3.03 -0.64 5.44
C ILE A 94 -3.36 -0.50 6.93
N ALA A 95 -2.90 -1.44 7.73
CA ALA A 95 -3.05 -1.38 9.18
C ALA A 95 -1.71 -1.14 9.88
N LEU A 96 -1.72 -0.29 10.90
CA LEU A 96 -0.61 0.04 11.78
C LEU A 96 -0.98 -0.43 13.19
N ASN A 97 -0.22 -1.34 13.76
CA ASN A 97 -0.49 -1.93 15.08
C ASN A 97 -1.93 -2.43 15.21
N GLY A 98 -2.46 -2.97 14.11
CA GLY A 98 -3.81 -3.52 14.02
C GLY A 98 -4.95 -2.50 13.93
N GLN A 99 -4.66 -1.22 13.71
CA GLN A 99 -5.63 -0.18 13.41
C GLN A 99 -5.46 0.30 11.97
N TYR A 100 -6.55 0.62 11.28
CA TYR A 100 -6.45 1.18 9.92
C TYR A 100 -5.70 2.50 9.95
N VAL A 101 -4.87 2.72 8.94
CA VAL A 101 -4.15 3.99 8.77
C VAL A 101 -5.12 5.18 8.82
N SER A 102 -4.72 6.26 9.48
CA SER A 102 -5.54 7.48 9.54
C SER A 102 -5.69 8.11 8.15
N LYS A 103 -6.79 8.84 7.90
CA LYS A 103 -6.97 9.57 6.64
C LYS A 103 -5.83 10.54 6.38
N HIS A 104 -5.33 11.19 7.40
CA HIS A 104 -4.24 12.15 7.30
C HIS A 104 -2.94 11.50 6.79
N ILE A 105 -2.48 10.42 7.44
CA ILE A 105 -1.28 9.68 7.04
C ILE A 105 -1.45 9.11 5.63
N PHE A 106 -2.63 8.53 5.32
CA PHE A 106 -2.92 8.01 3.99
C PHE A 106 -2.82 9.09 2.91
N VAL A 107 -3.46 10.24 3.12
CA VAL A 107 -3.44 11.36 2.17
C VAL A 107 -2.04 11.91 1.94
N GLN A 108 -1.26 12.11 3.01
CA GLN A 108 0.11 12.60 2.88
C GLN A 108 0.98 11.63 2.07
N SER A 109 0.94 10.34 2.42
CA SER A 109 1.73 9.30 1.75
C SER A 109 1.30 9.11 0.30
N ALA A 110 0.00 9.01 0.06
CA ALA A 110 -0.54 8.85 -1.28
C ALA A 110 -0.24 10.05 -2.18
N SER A 111 -0.34 11.28 -1.66
CA SER A 111 -0.02 12.50 -2.43
C SER A 111 1.43 12.52 -2.88
N LEU A 112 2.38 12.10 -2.03
CA LEU A 112 3.78 12.02 -2.39
C LEU A 112 4.02 10.95 -3.46
N VAL A 113 3.49 9.74 -3.24
CA VAL A 113 3.65 8.62 -4.19
C VAL A 113 3.06 8.98 -5.56
N LEU A 114 1.84 9.53 -5.59
CA LEU A 114 1.18 9.96 -6.81
C LEU A 114 1.93 11.08 -7.54
N LYS A 115 2.53 12.02 -6.81
CA LYS A 115 3.36 13.08 -7.38
C LYS A 115 4.56 12.49 -8.12
N ILE A 116 5.27 11.52 -7.53
CA ILE A 116 6.40 10.85 -8.16
C ILE A 116 5.93 10.01 -9.34
N ALA A 117 4.90 9.19 -9.15
CA ALA A 117 4.38 8.31 -10.20
C ALA A 117 3.94 9.08 -11.46
N ARG A 118 3.37 10.28 -11.30
CA ARG A 118 2.98 11.15 -12.42
C ARG A 118 4.16 11.79 -13.16
N SER A 119 5.33 11.85 -12.57
CA SER A 119 6.52 12.36 -13.26
C SER A 119 7.05 11.38 -14.31
N TYR A 120 6.59 10.12 -14.28
CA TYR A 120 6.95 9.13 -15.29
C TYR A 120 6.07 9.32 -16.53
N THR A 121 6.70 9.72 -17.63
CA THR A 121 6.04 9.89 -18.92
C THR A 121 6.28 8.67 -19.81
N GLY A 122 5.22 7.89 -20.07
CA GLY A 122 5.27 6.74 -20.97
C GLY A 122 5.66 5.42 -20.28
N THR A 123 6.92 5.07 -20.25
CA THR A 123 7.44 3.88 -19.55
C THR A 123 8.30 4.30 -18.35
N PRO A 124 8.30 3.55 -17.24
CA PRO A 124 7.65 2.24 -17.04
C PRO A 124 6.17 2.34 -16.67
N TYR A 125 5.42 1.28 -17.02
CA TYR A 125 4.01 1.16 -16.64
C TYR A 125 3.86 0.90 -15.13
N LEU A 126 2.92 1.61 -14.49
CA LEU A 126 2.51 1.41 -13.11
C LEU A 126 1.02 1.03 -13.06
N SER A 127 0.70 -0.05 -12.39
CA SER A 127 -0.68 -0.43 -12.12
C SER A 127 -1.21 0.24 -10.85
N TYR A 128 -2.53 0.27 -10.70
CA TYR A 128 -3.18 0.65 -9.44
C TYR A 128 -2.63 -0.09 -8.22
N PHE A 129 -2.37 -1.41 -8.37
CA PHE A 129 -1.82 -2.22 -7.30
C PHE A 129 -0.37 -1.83 -6.96
N ASP A 130 0.45 -1.46 -7.95
CA ASP A 130 1.81 -0.99 -7.71
C ASP A 130 1.81 0.31 -6.92
N ILE A 131 0.92 1.24 -7.27
CA ILE A 131 0.75 2.51 -6.54
C ILE A 131 0.33 2.25 -5.09
N LEU A 132 -0.67 1.40 -4.85
CA LEU A 132 -1.13 1.09 -3.50
C LEU A 132 -0.05 0.37 -2.67
N THR A 133 0.71 -0.52 -3.30
CA THR A 133 1.84 -1.21 -2.65
C THR A 133 2.93 -0.21 -2.24
N ALA A 134 3.26 0.72 -3.12
CA ALA A 134 4.23 1.78 -2.83
C ALA A 134 3.74 2.71 -1.71
N ILE A 135 2.45 3.08 -1.70
CA ILE A 135 1.84 3.85 -0.61
C ILE A 135 1.95 3.09 0.72
N ALA A 136 1.60 1.80 0.74
CA ALA A 136 1.68 0.99 1.95
C ALA A 136 3.10 0.92 2.50
N PHE A 137 4.09 0.63 1.64
CA PHE A 137 5.49 0.56 2.06
C PHE A 137 6.02 1.91 2.56
N TYR A 138 5.64 3.00 1.90
CA TYR A 138 6.01 4.34 2.35
C TYR A 138 5.40 4.68 3.71
N VAL A 139 4.11 4.34 3.94
CA VAL A 139 3.45 4.49 5.23
C VAL A 139 4.20 3.71 6.31
N PHE A 140 4.53 2.45 6.08
CA PHE A 140 5.19 1.60 7.07
C PHE A 140 6.59 2.12 7.43
N MET A 141 7.34 2.62 6.45
CA MET A 141 8.64 3.27 6.70
C MET A 141 8.46 4.55 7.51
N ALA A 142 7.55 5.44 7.10
CA ALA A 142 7.33 6.74 7.74
C ALA A 142 6.83 6.61 9.19
N GLU A 143 6.05 5.57 9.48
CA GLU A 143 5.53 5.27 10.81
C GLU A 143 6.44 4.32 11.62
N ASN A 144 7.66 4.06 11.13
CA ASN A 144 8.68 3.25 11.80
C ASN A 144 8.20 1.84 12.18
N MET A 145 7.52 1.15 11.28
CA MET A 145 7.15 -0.24 11.50
C MET A 145 8.38 -1.15 11.46
N GLU A 146 8.45 -2.12 12.37
CA GLU A 146 9.55 -3.08 12.47
C GLU A 146 9.29 -4.34 11.63
N TRP A 147 8.02 -4.76 11.57
CA TRP A 147 7.54 -5.92 10.82
C TRP A 147 6.32 -5.56 9.97
N VAL A 148 6.29 -6.10 8.78
CA VAL A 148 5.17 -5.94 7.84
C VAL A 148 4.78 -7.30 7.25
#